data_9480ac9174c99356aa970a31b5f0f39e
#
_entry.id   9480ac9174c99356aa970a31b5f0f39e
#
_cell.length_a   1.000
_cell.length_b   1.000
_cell.length_c   1.000
_cell.angle_alpha   90.00
_cell.angle_beta   90.00
_cell.angle_gamma   90.00
#
_symmetry.space_group_name_H-M   'P 1'
#
loop_
_entity.id
_entity.type
_entity.pdbx_description
1 polymer ?
#
loop_
_entity_poly.entity_id
_entity_poly.type
_entity_poly.pdbx_seq_one_letter_code
_entity_poly.pdbx_strand_id
1 'polypeptide(L)'
;LLQAVGVIDHPLTFLLYSRWAVILALTHIYTPFTLMPIYAALEAIPLALKEASQDLYAGRWQTFLRVVLPLSLPGVLAGSTFAFVLSMGDFLAPQLLGGNDSALMVSNLVWSLFGVAYNWPLGSAVSVVVLLLTLFLLWLANRVETAMNYGGQGDRMIGSVRGGAGV
;
A
#
# COMPACT_ATOMS: atom_id res chain seq x y z
N LEU A 1 -0.76 24.32 -23.79
CA LEU A 1 -2.21 24.58 -23.79
C LEU A 1 -2.61 25.60 -22.73
N LEU A 2 -2.31 25.38 -21.42
CA LEU A 2 -2.69 26.30 -20.33
C LEU A 2 -2.02 27.71 -20.46
N GLN A 3 -0.80 27.77 -20.97
CA GLN A 3 -0.14 29.03 -21.31
C GLN A 3 -0.77 29.72 -22.54
N ALA A 4 -1.25 28.92 -23.52
CA ALA A 4 -1.90 29.46 -24.71
C ALA A 4 -3.29 30.05 -24.42
N VAL A 5 -3.91 29.64 -23.31
CA VAL A 5 -5.23 30.14 -22.85
C VAL A 5 -5.07 31.29 -21.84
N GLY A 6 -3.82 31.69 -21.49
CA GLY A 6 -3.54 32.83 -20.61
C GLY A 6 -3.89 32.56 -19.12
N VAL A 7 -4.05 31.29 -18.72
CA VAL A 7 -4.37 30.94 -17.35
C VAL A 7 -3.13 30.87 -16.46
N ILE A 8 -1.94 30.71 -17.06
CA ILE A 8 -0.68 30.55 -16.34
C ILE A 8 0.43 31.30 -17.06
N ASP A 9 1.09 32.24 -16.38
CA ASP A 9 2.17 33.06 -16.94
C ASP A 9 3.51 32.32 -17.02
N HIS A 10 3.70 31.30 -16.15
CA HIS A 10 4.93 30.50 -16.08
C HIS A 10 4.61 28.99 -16.09
N PRO A 11 5.48 28.12 -16.66
CA PRO A 11 5.32 26.70 -16.58
C PRO A 11 5.34 26.25 -15.11
N LEU A 12 4.39 25.39 -14.73
CA LEU A 12 4.29 24.83 -13.38
C LEU A 12 5.44 23.83 -13.14
N THR A 13 6.64 24.34 -12.95
CA THR A 13 7.85 23.52 -12.76
C THR A 13 7.78 22.67 -11.49
N PHE A 14 6.96 23.07 -10.51
CA PHE A 14 6.72 22.25 -9.31
C PHE A 14 5.89 20.98 -9.61
N LEU A 15 5.11 20.99 -10.70
CA LEU A 15 4.31 19.84 -11.15
C LEU A 15 5.10 18.92 -12.08
N LEU A 16 6.20 19.42 -12.68
CA LEU A 16 7.12 18.65 -13.51
C LEU A 16 8.52 18.75 -12.88
N TYR A 17 9.30 17.70 -12.98
CA TYR A 17 10.68 17.64 -12.46
C TYR A 17 10.79 17.85 -10.94
N SER A 18 9.79 17.36 -10.18
CA SER A 18 9.77 17.49 -8.73
C SER A 18 9.43 16.17 -8.04
N ARG A 19 9.84 16.02 -6.79
CA ARG A 19 9.46 14.87 -5.94
C ARG A 19 7.95 14.74 -5.80
N TRP A 20 7.24 15.86 -5.74
CA TRP A 20 5.79 15.87 -5.63
C TRP A 20 5.09 15.32 -6.86
N ALA A 21 5.61 15.60 -8.06
CA ALA A 21 5.10 15.03 -9.30
C ALA A 21 5.21 13.50 -9.29
N VAL A 22 6.35 12.97 -8.84
CA VAL A 22 6.57 11.52 -8.72
C VAL A 22 5.62 10.91 -7.70
N ILE A 23 5.47 11.51 -6.52
CA ILE A 23 4.55 11.03 -5.47
C ILE A 23 3.12 10.99 -5.98
N LEU A 24 2.65 12.05 -6.63
CA LEU A 24 1.31 12.12 -7.20
C LEU A 24 1.09 11.05 -8.28
N ALA A 25 2.06 10.87 -9.18
CA ALA A 25 1.98 9.87 -10.24
C ALA A 25 1.94 8.44 -9.66
N LEU A 26 2.86 8.09 -8.77
CA LEU A 26 2.88 6.78 -8.12
C LEU A 26 1.61 6.52 -7.31
N THR A 27 1.12 7.51 -6.58
CA THR A 27 -0.15 7.41 -5.86
C THR A 27 -1.30 7.11 -6.80
N HIS A 28 -1.39 7.82 -7.93
CA HIS A 28 -2.44 7.59 -8.92
C HIS A 28 -2.34 6.21 -9.57
N ILE A 29 -1.13 5.82 -9.99
CA ILE A 29 -0.88 4.54 -10.68
C ILE A 29 -1.19 3.35 -9.76
N TYR A 30 -0.80 3.41 -8.47
CA TYR A 30 -0.95 2.28 -7.55
C TYR A 30 -2.24 2.33 -6.71
N THR A 31 -3.04 3.38 -6.79
CA THR A 31 -4.36 3.47 -6.15
C THR A 31 -5.26 2.27 -6.47
N PRO A 32 -5.45 1.84 -7.73
CA PRO A 32 -6.30 0.68 -8.03
C PRO A 32 -5.81 -0.61 -7.35
N PHE A 33 -4.51 -0.83 -7.34
CA PHE A 33 -3.89 -2.03 -6.74
C PHE A 33 -4.02 -2.03 -5.21
N THR A 34 -4.05 -0.87 -4.58
CA THR A 34 -4.28 -0.72 -3.13
C THR A 34 -5.75 -0.87 -2.79
N LEU A 35 -6.65 -0.32 -3.61
CA LEU A 35 -8.09 -0.33 -3.34
C LEU A 35 -8.71 -1.72 -3.45
N MET A 36 -8.24 -2.57 -4.37
CA MET A 36 -8.85 -3.90 -4.60
C MET A 36 -8.79 -4.81 -3.36
N PRO A 37 -7.65 -5.02 -2.68
CA PRO A 37 -7.61 -5.80 -1.45
C PRO A 37 -8.42 -5.18 -0.30
N ILE A 38 -8.42 -3.84 -0.20
CA ILE A 38 -9.20 -3.13 0.81
C ILE A 38 -10.70 -3.33 0.56
N TYR A 39 -11.13 -3.20 -0.69
CA TYR A 39 -12.52 -3.41 -1.08
C TYR A 39 -12.97 -4.85 -0.78
N ALA A 40 -12.18 -5.85 -1.18
CA ALA A 40 -12.47 -7.25 -0.90
C ALA A 40 -12.59 -7.54 0.60
N ALA A 41 -11.71 -6.95 1.43
CA ALA A 41 -11.78 -7.09 2.87
C ALA A 41 -13.03 -6.41 3.48
N LEU A 42 -13.44 -5.26 2.95
CA LEU A 42 -14.66 -4.56 3.39
C LEU A 42 -15.93 -5.31 2.99
N GLU A 43 -15.95 -5.94 1.81
CA GLU A 43 -17.08 -6.72 1.32
C GLU A 43 -17.25 -8.04 2.09
N ALA A 44 -16.14 -8.60 2.57
CA ALA A 44 -16.15 -9.81 3.39
C ALA A 44 -16.73 -9.61 4.81
N ILE A 45 -16.97 -8.35 5.25
CA ILE A 45 -17.53 -8.07 6.58
C ILE A 45 -19.05 -8.35 6.56
N PRO A 46 -19.54 -9.33 7.37
CA PRO A 46 -20.96 -9.63 7.45
C PRO A 46 -21.80 -8.41 7.88
N LEU A 47 -22.91 -8.15 7.19
CA LEU A 47 -23.84 -7.08 7.52
C LEU A 47 -24.38 -7.22 8.96
N ALA A 48 -24.60 -8.44 9.42
CA ALA A 48 -25.06 -8.73 10.78
C ALA A 48 -24.16 -8.12 11.88
N LEU A 49 -22.84 -7.99 11.66
CA LEU A 49 -21.97 -7.34 12.64
C LEU A 49 -22.18 -5.82 12.69
N LYS A 50 -22.53 -5.21 11.56
CA LYS A 50 -22.85 -3.79 11.50
C LYS A 50 -24.20 -3.50 12.14
N GLU A 51 -25.18 -4.36 11.89
CA GLU A 51 -26.54 -4.29 12.49
C GLU A 51 -26.46 -4.51 14.00
N ALA A 52 -25.77 -5.54 14.47
CA ALA A 52 -25.58 -5.79 15.90
C ALA A 52 -24.90 -4.61 16.63
N SER A 53 -23.98 -3.90 15.98
CA SER A 53 -23.37 -2.70 16.57
C SER A 53 -24.38 -1.55 16.70
N GLN A 54 -25.32 -1.43 15.76
CA GLN A 54 -26.38 -0.42 15.80
C GLN A 54 -27.42 -0.73 16.88
N ASP A 55 -27.75 -2.00 17.06
CA ASP A 55 -28.65 -2.46 18.15
C ASP A 55 -28.07 -2.11 19.54
N LEU A 56 -26.75 -2.05 19.65
CA LEU A 56 -26.06 -1.58 20.86
C LEU A 56 -25.92 -0.04 20.94
N TYR A 57 -26.73 0.69 20.16
CA TYR A 57 -26.71 2.16 20.08
C TYR A 57 -25.34 2.76 19.69
N ALA A 58 -24.48 1.99 19.00
CA ALA A 58 -23.22 2.51 18.53
C ALA A 58 -23.42 3.48 17.35
N GLY A 59 -22.89 4.68 17.47
CA GLY A 59 -22.89 5.65 16.39
C GLY A 59 -22.04 5.16 15.19
N ARG A 60 -22.28 5.69 13.99
CA ARG A 60 -21.59 5.31 12.74
C ARG A 60 -20.06 5.33 12.87
N TRP A 61 -19.52 6.32 13.58
CA TRP A 61 -18.09 6.45 13.81
C TRP A 61 -17.55 5.38 14.76
N GLN A 62 -18.32 5.01 15.79
CA GLN A 62 -17.96 3.92 16.71
C GLN A 62 -18.00 2.56 16.02
N THR A 63 -19.01 2.30 15.20
CA THR A 63 -19.10 1.10 14.35
C THR A 63 -17.90 1.01 13.40
N PHE A 64 -17.55 2.12 12.76
CA PHE A 64 -16.38 2.16 11.88
C PHE A 64 -15.08 1.81 12.63
N LEU A 65 -14.77 2.49 13.72
CA LEU A 65 -13.53 2.31 14.46
C LEU A 65 -13.42 0.97 15.19
N ARG A 66 -14.56 0.42 15.67
CA ARG A 66 -14.55 -0.78 16.52
C ARG A 66 -14.87 -2.07 15.76
N VAL A 67 -15.55 -1.98 14.63
CA VAL A 67 -15.96 -3.16 13.84
C VAL A 67 -15.32 -3.16 12.48
N VAL A 68 -15.55 -2.12 11.67
CA VAL A 68 -15.15 -2.11 10.27
C VAL A 68 -13.63 -2.02 10.13
N LEU A 69 -13.01 -1.06 10.82
CA LEU A 69 -11.57 -0.80 10.70
C LEU A 69 -10.72 -2.03 11.10
N PRO A 70 -10.91 -2.66 12.27
CA PRO A 70 -10.09 -3.82 12.64
C PRO A 70 -10.30 -5.02 11.72
N LEU A 71 -11.52 -5.23 11.21
CA LEU A 71 -11.82 -6.33 10.29
C LEU A 71 -11.29 -6.06 8.87
N SER A 72 -11.14 -4.80 8.46
CA SER A 72 -10.56 -4.43 7.17
C SER A 72 -9.03 -4.29 7.19
N LEU A 73 -8.41 -4.29 8.37
CA LEU A 73 -6.95 -4.13 8.53
C LEU A 73 -6.12 -5.11 7.68
N PRO A 74 -6.46 -6.41 7.58
CA PRO A 74 -5.73 -7.32 6.71
C PRO A 74 -5.72 -6.87 5.24
N GLY A 75 -6.86 -6.36 4.74
CA GLY A 75 -6.94 -5.82 3.39
C GLY A 75 -6.12 -4.53 3.20
N VAL A 76 -6.08 -3.67 4.22
CA VAL A 76 -5.24 -2.45 4.19
C VAL A 76 -3.76 -2.82 4.17
N LEU A 77 -3.34 -3.81 4.96
CA LEU A 77 -1.96 -4.28 4.96
C LEU A 77 -1.59 -4.92 3.61
N ALA A 78 -2.44 -5.80 3.08
CA ALA A 78 -2.22 -6.39 1.77
C ALA A 78 -2.11 -5.31 0.68
N GLY A 79 -3.04 -4.36 0.62
CA GLY A 79 -3.03 -3.26 -0.35
C GLY A 79 -1.80 -2.37 -0.23
N SER A 80 -1.39 -2.02 0.99
CA SER A 80 -0.19 -1.21 1.22
C SER A 80 1.09 -1.96 0.86
N THR A 81 1.13 -3.27 1.11
CA THR A 81 2.25 -4.13 0.71
C THR A 81 2.37 -4.19 -0.81
N PHE A 82 1.25 -4.35 -1.54
CA PHE A 82 1.25 -4.30 -3.00
C PHE A 82 1.77 -2.97 -3.53
N ALA A 83 1.24 -1.85 -3.05
CA ALA A 83 1.67 -0.52 -3.47
C ALA A 83 3.17 -0.30 -3.20
N PHE A 84 3.65 -0.74 -2.05
CA PHE A 84 5.06 -0.62 -1.67
C PHE A 84 5.96 -1.42 -2.62
N VAL A 85 5.67 -2.70 -2.86
CA VAL A 85 6.50 -3.56 -3.71
C VAL A 85 6.52 -3.05 -5.15
N LEU A 86 5.37 -2.68 -5.69
CA LEU A 86 5.27 -2.16 -7.05
C LEU A 86 6.00 -0.82 -7.20
N SER A 87 5.87 0.09 -6.22
CA SER A 87 6.55 1.38 -6.25
C SER A 87 8.08 1.27 -6.12
N MET A 88 8.58 0.26 -5.39
CA MET A 88 10.02 -0.01 -5.29
C MET A 88 10.64 -0.42 -6.63
N GLY A 89 9.87 -1.10 -7.50
CA GLY A 89 10.31 -1.52 -8.83
C GLY A 89 10.12 -0.47 -9.92
N ASP A 90 9.36 0.60 -9.66
CA ASP A 90 9.08 1.61 -10.67
C ASP A 90 10.26 2.56 -10.87
N PHE A 91 10.85 2.50 -12.05
CA PHE A 91 11.90 3.44 -12.47
C PHE A 91 11.38 4.49 -13.44
N LEU A 92 10.24 4.21 -14.11
CA LEU A 92 9.76 5.02 -15.22
C LEU A 92 9.16 6.35 -14.74
N ALA A 93 8.29 6.31 -13.73
CA ALA A 93 7.66 7.51 -13.20
C ALA A 93 8.69 8.49 -12.61
N PRO A 94 9.66 8.07 -11.77
CA PRO A 94 10.72 8.95 -11.30
C PRO A 94 11.61 9.48 -12.44
N GLN A 95 11.88 8.68 -13.46
CA GLN A 95 12.72 9.11 -14.58
C GLN A 95 12.06 10.16 -15.45
N LEU A 96 10.76 10.04 -15.68
CA LEU A 96 10.02 11.00 -16.53
C LEU A 96 9.64 12.28 -15.78
N LEU A 97 9.31 12.17 -14.49
CA LEU A 97 8.71 13.26 -13.72
C LEU A 97 9.66 13.83 -12.66
N GLY A 98 10.70 13.11 -12.25
CA GLY A 98 11.56 13.49 -11.14
C GLY A 98 12.67 14.49 -11.47
N GLY A 99 13.00 14.69 -12.75
CA GLY A 99 14.15 15.50 -13.15
C GLY A 99 15.48 14.87 -12.78
N ASN A 100 16.59 15.52 -13.17
CA ASN A 100 17.93 14.93 -13.12
C ASN A 100 18.45 14.61 -11.70
N ASP A 101 18.00 15.29 -10.63
CA ASP A 101 18.60 15.13 -9.30
C ASP A 101 17.59 15.08 -8.13
N SER A 102 16.33 15.38 -8.36
CA SER A 102 15.42 15.66 -7.24
C SER A 102 14.60 14.47 -6.75
N ALA A 103 14.54 13.37 -7.50
CA ALA A 103 13.72 12.20 -7.14
C ALA A 103 14.33 10.87 -7.60
N LEU A 104 15.63 10.69 -7.40
CA LEU A 104 16.30 9.42 -7.67
C LEU A 104 15.77 8.34 -6.71
N MET A 105 15.15 7.32 -7.26
CA MET A 105 14.78 6.10 -6.54
C MET A 105 15.83 5.01 -6.75
N VAL A 106 15.81 4.00 -5.88
CA VAL A 106 16.77 2.87 -5.97
C VAL A 106 16.65 2.14 -7.30
N SER A 107 15.44 2.04 -7.86
CA SER A 107 15.19 1.48 -9.19
C SER A 107 15.89 2.24 -10.31
N ASN A 108 15.93 3.58 -10.24
CA ASN A 108 16.68 4.42 -11.20
C ASN A 108 18.20 4.20 -11.10
N LEU A 109 18.71 4.02 -9.86
CA LEU A 109 20.10 3.69 -9.64
C LEU A 109 20.45 2.36 -10.30
N VAL A 110 19.66 1.32 -10.07
CA VAL A 110 19.87 0.00 -10.70
C VAL A 110 19.82 0.13 -12.22
N TRP A 111 18.82 0.82 -12.76
CA TRP A 111 18.71 1.04 -14.20
C TRP A 111 19.94 1.78 -14.77
N SER A 112 20.43 2.82 -14.09
CA SER A 112 21.59 3.58 -14.54
C SER A 112 22.90 2.76 -14.53
N LEU A 113 23.05 1.88 -13.53
CA LEU A 113 24.23 1.01 -13.43
C LEU A 113 24.31 0.00 -14.59
N PHE A 114 23.17 -0.55 -15.03
CA PHE A 114 23.13 -1.47 -16.16
C PHE A 114 23.13 -0.76 -17.51
N GLY A 115 22.32 0.30 -17.65
CA GLY A 115 22.05 0.92 -18.95
C GLY A 115 22.98 2.08 -19.32
N VAL A 116 23.51 2.83 -18.36
CA VAL A 116 24.33 4.03 -18.60
C VAL A 116 25.77 3.81 -18.19
N ALA A 117 26.01 3.36 -16.98
CA ALA A 117 27.37 3.18 -16.44
C ALA A 117 28.02 1.86 -16.89
N TYR A 118 27.25 0.91 -17.45
CA TYR A 118 27.71 -0.41 -17.86
C TYR A 118 28.49 -1.17 -16.77
N ASN A 119 28.21 -0.84 -15.50
CA ASN A 119 28.83 -1.49 -14.34
C ASN A 119 27.95 -2.64 -13.83
N TRP A 120 27.95 -3.71 -14.60
CA TRP A 120 27.11 -4.90 -14.34
C TRP A 120 27.37 -5.56 -12.98
N PRO A 121 28.64 -5.70 -12.51
CA PRO A 121 28.89 -6.27 -11.18
C PRO A 121 28.26 -5.45 -10.06
N LEU A 122 28.39 -4.12 -10.10
CA LEU A 122 27.80 -3.24 -9.08
C LEU A 122 26.26 -3.22 -9.20
N GLY A 123 25.73 -3.17 -10.43
CA GLY A 123 24.30 -3.25 -10.69
C GLY A 123 23.68 -4.52 -10.11
N SER A 124 24.33 -5.67 -10.32
CA SER A 124 23.89 -6.96 -9.76
C SER A 124 23.92 -6.97 -8.23
N ALA A 125 25.00 -6.45 -7.63
CA ALA A 125 25.13 -6.39 -6.18
C ALA A 125 24.03 -5.53 -5.55
N VAL A 126 23.74 -4.34 -6.09
CA VAL A 126 22.67 -3.45 -5.62
C VAL A 126 21.31 -4.12 -5.80
N SER A 127 21.05 -4.77 -6.94
CA SER A 127 19.79 -5.49 -7.20
C SER A 127 19.55 -6.60 -6.20
N VAL A 128 20.57 -7.37 -5.83
CA VAL A 128 20.48 -8.43 -4.81
C VAL A 128 20.15 -7.84 -3.44
N VAL A 129 20.80 -6.73 -3.05
CA VAL A 129 20.50 -6.05 -1.78
C VAL A 129 19.05 -5.56 -1.74
N VAL A 130 18.57 -4.95 -2.83
CA VAL A 130 17.17 -4.48 -2.94
C VAL A 130 16.20 -5.65 -2.88
N LEU A 131 16.49 -6.76 -3.55
CA LEU A 131 15.69 -7.98 -3.51
C LEU A 131 15.59 -8.53 -2.09
N LEU A 132 16.72 -8.67 -1.39
CA LEU A 132 16.74 -9.16 -0.01
C LEU A 132 15.96 -8.24 0.94
N LEU A 133 16.13 -6.92 0.78
CA LEU A 133 15.38 -5.93 1.56
C LEU A 133 13.86 -6.06 1.32
N THR A 134 13.46 -6.18 0.05
CA THR A 134 12.05 -6.33 -0.32
C THR A 134 11.46 -7.63 0.25
N LEU A 135 12.19 -8.75 0.14
CA LEU A 135 11.76 -10.02 0.71
C LEU A 135 11.66 -9.97 2.24
N PHE A 136 12.59 -9.27 2.90
CA PHE A 136 12.55 -9.07 4.35
C PHE A 136 11.31 -8.24 4.76
N LEU A 137 11.02 -7.16 4.04
CA LEU A 137 9.84 -6.33 4.31
C LEU A 137 8.53 -7.08 4.05
N LEU A 138 8.47 -7.90 2.99
CA LEU A 138 7.33 -8.79 2.72
C LEU A 138 7.16 -9.82 3.83
N TRP A 139 8.23 -10.44 4.28
CA TRP A 139 8.19 -11.38 5.40
C TRP A 139 7.68 -10.71 6.68
N LEU A 140 8.14 -9.49 6.96
CA LEU A 140 7.67 -8.71 8.10
C LEU A 140 6.18 -8.37 7.99
N ALA A 141 5.71 -7.91 6.82
CA ALA A 141 4.30 -7.62 6.55
C ALA A 141 3.43 -8.86 6.77
N ASN A 142 3.82 -10.01 6.22
CA ASN A 142 3.12 -11.29 6.43
C ASN A 142 3.09 -11.71 7.90
N ARG A 143 4.15 -11.46 8.65
CA ARG A 143 4.19 -11.76 10.09
C ARG A 143 3.17 -10.92 10.86
N VAL A 144 3.08 -9.64 10.55
CA VAL A 144 2.11 -8.73 11.18
C VAL A 144 0.68 -9.15 10.84
N GLU A 145 0.40 -9.45 9.56
CA GLU A 145 -0.91 -9.90 9.11
C GLU A 145 -1.33 -11.21 9.79
N THR A 146 -0.43 -12.18 9.87
CA THR A 146 -0.68 -13.47 10.53
C THR A 146 -0.96 -13.28 12.02
N ALA A 147 -0.19 -12.44 12.71
CA ALA A 147 -0.39 -12.16 14.14
C ALA A 147 -1.78 -11.56 14.42
N MET A 148 -2.29 -10.70 13.52
CA MET A 148 -3.63 -10.14 13.67
C MET A 148 -4.75 -11.14 13.37
N ASN A 149 -4.57 -12.04 12.41
CA ASN A 149 -5.55 -13.07 12.07
C ASN A 149 -5.69 -14.13 13.16
N TYR A 150 -4.62 -14.51 13.85
CA TYR A 150 -4.67 -15.48 14.96
C TYR A 150 -5.40 -14.93 16.20
N GLY A 151 -5.34 -13.63 16.48
CA GLY A 151 -6.08 -13.01 17.57
C GLY A 151 -7.60 -13.14 17.44
N GLY A 152 -8.13 -13.19 16.20
CA GLY A 152 -9.57 -13.30 15.94
C GLY A 152 -10.13 -14.75 15.94
N GLN A 153 -9.28 -15.77 15.78
CA GLN A 153 -9.73 -17.17 15.74
C GLN A 153 -9.77 -17.83 17.12
N GLY A 154 -8.92 -17.40 18.04
CA GLY A 154 -8.88 -17.95 19.42
C GLY A 154 -10.20 -17.77 20.16
N ASP A 155 -10.86 -16.62 20.01
CA ASP A 155 -12.13 -16.33 20.67
C ASP A 155 -13.31 -17.14 20.12
N ARG A 156 -13.27 -17.55 18.85
CA ARG A 156 -14.33 -18.36 18.24
C ARG A 156 -14.33 -19.81 18.72
N MET A 157 -13.17 -20.39 18.99
CA MET A 157 -13.08 -21.76 19.52
C MET A 157 -13.54 -21.84 20.98
N ILE A 158 -13.22 -20.85 21.80
CA ILE A 158 -13.62 -20.81 23.22
C ILE A 158 -15.15 -20.60 23.34
N GLY A 159 -15.76 -19.79 22.47
CA GLY A 159 -17.20 -19.59 22.43
C GLY A 159 -17.98 -20.84 22.02
N SER A 160 -17.46 -21.63 21.08
CA SER A 160 -18.07 -22.87 20.60
C SER A 160 -18.08 -23.99 21.67
N VAL A 161 -17.02 -24.10 22.48
CA VAL A 161 -16.92 -25.09 23.54
C VAL A 161 -17.84 -24.78 24.74
N ARG A 162 -18.08 -23.51 25.04
CA ARG A 162 -19.00 -23.07 26.08
C ARG A 162 -20.48 -23.20 25.72
N GLY A 163 -20.85 -23.08 24.45
CA GLY A 163 -22.22 -23.22 23.97
C GLY A 163 -22.72 -24.66 23.84
N GLY A 164 -21.81 -25.64 23.79
CA GLY A 164 -22.15 -27.08 23.66
C GLY A 164 -22.36 -27.86 24.98
N ALA A 165 -22.14 -27.23 26.12
CA ALA A 165 -22.26 -27.89 27.43
C ALA A 165 -23.58 -27.62 28.18
N GLY A 166 -24.58 -27.08 27.48
CA GLY A 166 -25.88 -26.66 28.05
C GLY A 166 -27.09 -27.26 27.32
N VAL A 167 -27.09 -28.58 27.03
CA VAL A 167 -28.31 -29.34 26.65
C VAL A 167 -28.36 -30.62 27.44
#